data_3523c514607653bf8a9ddd29fbee030c
#
_entry.id   3523c514607653bf8a9ddd29fbee030c
#
_cell.length_a   1.000
_cell.length_b   1.000
_cell.length_c   1.000
_cell.angle_alpha   90.00
_cell.angle_beta   90.00
_cell.angle_gamma   90.00
#
_symmetry.space_group_name_H-M   'P 1'
#
loop_
_entity.id
_entity.type
_entity.pdbx_description
1 polymer ?
#
loop_
_entity_poly.entity_id
_entity_poly.type
_entity_poly.pdbx_seq_one_letter_code
_entity_poly.pdbx_strand_id
1 'polypeptide(L)'
;MSDYRKALEKYPNSLILKVHRSNFSINGFTEDVSIEELAELKNKFDVFLFHDLGSGLVIDKKFLEINNISIFKDEPFVQDSLSDGANLVMFSGDKLFGSVQSGMIAGDDDLVNEIKNYSLFRTYRCSPITLFELQETVLKYINKQEKEIPFWNLITQPYSSLEERCKNIAKSISFSASIEKGESVI
;
A
#
# COMPACT_ATOMS: atom_id res chain seq x y z
N MET A 1 6.80 13.75 -17.49
CA MET A 1 5.83 14.84 -17.75
C MET A 1 5.46 15.02 -19.21
N SER A 2 6.42 15.16 -20.16
CA SER A 2 6.11 15.41 -21.58
C SER A 2 5.20 14.36 -22.22
N ASP A 3 5.39 13.10 -21.89
CA ASP A 3 4.65 11.97 -22.49
C ASP A 3 3.20 11.89 -22.01
N TYR A 4 2.96 12.15 -20.73
CA TYR A 4 1.61 12.29 -20.20
C TYR A 4 0.84 13.40 -20.90
N ARG A 5 1.46 14.57 -21.06
CA ARG A 5 0.85 15.70 -21.77
C ARG A 5 0.45 15.35 -23.19
N LYS A 6 1.38 14.78 -23.98
CA LYS A 6 1.12 14.35 -25.36
C LYS A 6 -0.01 13.32 -25.44
N ALA A 7 -0.06 12.39 -24.46
CA ALA A 7 -1.11 11.39 -24.40
C ALA A 7 -2.48 12.03 -24.15
N LEU A 8 -2.57 12.96 -23.19
CA LEU A 8 -3.83 13.66 -22.87
C LEU A 8 -4.29 14.57 -24.02
N GLU A 9 -3.38 15.25 -24.72
CA GLU A 9 -3.71 16.02 -25.92
C GLU A 9 -4.30 15.14 -27.05
N LYS A 10 -3.80 13.90 -27.16
CA LYS A 10 -4.26 12.93 -28.16
C LYS A 10 -5.56 12.23 -27.74
N TYR A 11 -5.75 12.01 -26.44
CA TYR A 11 -6.86 11.25 -25.88
C TYR A 11 -7.56 12.05 -24.77
N PRO A 12 -8.37 13.06 -25.08
CA PRO A 12 -8.91 14.01 -24.09
C PRO A 12 -9.91 13.41 -23.10
N ASN A 13 -10.49 12.24 -23.41
CA ASN A 13 -11.46 11.54 -22.53
C ASN A 13 -10.80 10.40 -21.74
N SER A 14 -9.50 10.46 -21.52
CA SER A 14 -8.76 9.47 -20.72
C SER A 14 -8.61 9.90 -19.26
N LEU A 15 -8.19 8.98 -18.41
CA LEU A 15 -7.72 9.27 -17.05
C LEU A 15 -6.20 9.03 -16.96
N ILE A 16 -5.57 9.58 -15.94
CA ILE A 16 -4.17 9.28 -15.61
C ILE A 16 -4.19 8.13 -14.60
N LEU A 17 -3.52 7.02 -14.92
CA LEU A 17 -3.26 5.93 -13.98
C LEU A 17 -1.75 5.87 -13.70
N LYS A 18 -1.36 6.20 -12.47
CA LYS A 18 -0.01 5.96 -11.98
C LYS A 18 0.00 4.64 -11.21
N VAL A 19 0.95 3.76 -11.54
CA VAL A 19 1.14 2.47 -10.85
C VAL A 19 2.47 2.50 -10.12
N HIS A 20 2.43 2.29 -8.80
CA HIS A 20 3.63 2.14 -7.99
C HIS A 20 4.23 0.74 -8.15
N ARG A 21 5.56 0.68 -8.22
CA ARG A 21 6.31 -0.57 -8.42
C ARG A 21 6.70 -1.17 -7.09
N SER A 22 5.78 -1.84 -6.44
CA SER A 22 6.02 -2.43 -5.10
C SER A 22 6.86 -3.71 -5.10
N ASN A 23 7.08 -4.37 -6.26
CA ASN A 23 7.69 -5.70 -6.32
C ASN A 23 9.03 -5.75 -7.06
N PHE A 24 9.50 -4.64 -7.64
CA PHE A 24 10.77 -4.57 -8.36
C PHE A 24 11.29 -3.14 -8.46
N SER A 25 12.59 -2.99 -8.62
CA SER A 25 13.25 -1.71 -8.91
C SER A 25 13.71 -1.66 -10.38
N ILE A 26 13.64 -0.46 -10.97
CA ILE A 26 14.20 -0.20 -12.28
C ILE A 26 15.46 0.64 -12.08
N ASN A 27 16.61 0.09 -12.48
CA ASN A 27 17.89 0.79 -12.46
C ASN A 27 18.23 1.28 -13.87
N GLY A 28 18.72 2.52 -13.98
CA GLY A 28 19.14 3.11 -15.25
C GLY A 28 18.66 4.55 -15.41
N PHE A 29 18.64 5.03 -16.66
CA PHE A 29 18.14 6.38 -16.99
C PHE A 29 16.62 6.40 -17.00
N THR A 30 16.02 6.34 -15.81
CA THR A 30 14.57 6.43 -15.64
C THR A 30 14.22 7.67 -14.82
N GLU A 31 13.15 8.36 -15.23
CA GLU A 31 12.55 9.47 -14.53
C GLU A 31 11.17 9.04 -14.04
N ASP A 32 10.87 9.26 -12.75
CA ASP A 32 9.54 9.05 -12.20
C ASP A 32 8.86 10.42 -11.97
N VAL A 33 7.57 10.48 -12.29
CA VAL A 33 6.76 11.70 -12.14
C VAL A 33 6.01 11.62 -10.84
N SER A 34 6.07 12.66 -10.01
CA SER A 34 5.38 12.68 -8.72
C SER A 34 3.85 12.79 -8.87
N ILE A 35 3.11 12.50 -7.80
CA ILE A 35 1.64 12.64 -7.79
C ILE A 35 1.26 14.11 -7.91
N GLU A 36 1.98 15.02 -7.24
CA GLU A 36 1.75 16.46 -7.30
C GLU A 36 1.89 17.00 -8.73
N GLU A 37 2.94 16.59 -9.45
CA GLU A 37 3.14 16.97 -10.86
C GLU A 37 2.02 16.45 -11.76
N LEU A 38 1.55 15.20 -11.52
CA LEU A 38 0.41 14.62 -12.25
C LEU A 38 -0.90 15.30 -11.88
N ALA A 39 -1.06 15.75 -10.63
CA ALA A 39 -2.23 16.50 -10.17
C ALA A 39 -2.34 17.88 -10.84
N GLU A 40 -1.21 18.57 -11.07
CA GLU A 40 -1.20 19.80 -11.89
C GLU A 40 -1.68 19.52 -13.31
N LEU A 41 -1.21 18.42 -13.90
CA LEU A 41 -1.60 18.03 -15.25
C LEU A 41 -3.08 17.62 -15.32
N LYS A 42 -3.57 16.85 -14.34
CA LYS A 42 -4.97 16.48 -14.15
C LYS A 42 -5.88 17.71 -14.16
N ASN A 43 -5.54 18.73 -13.37
CA ASN A 43 -6.31 19.96 -13.27
C ASN A 43 -6.32 20.76 -14.59
N LYS A 44 -5.20 20.75 -15.32
CA LYS A 44 -5.09 21.45 -16.59
C LYS A 44 -5.95 20.82 -17.70
N PHE A 45 -6.08 19.49 -17.70
CA PHE A 45 -6.79 18.74 -18.73
C PHE A 45 -8.19 18.31 -18.31
N ASP A 46 -8.58 18.63 -17.07
CA ASP A 46 -9.89 18.25 -16.46
C ASP A 46 -10.13 16.74 -16.57
N VAL A 47 -9.17 15.95 -16.10
CA VAL A 47 -9.21 14.48 -16.08
C VAL A 47 -9.00 13.94 -14.67
N PHE A 48 -9.30 12.67 -14.44
CA PHE A 48 -9.05 12.02 -13.16
C PHE A 48 -7.61 11.48 -13.05
N LEU A 49 -7.07 11.49 -11.82
CA LEU A 49 -5.81 10.88 -11.46
C LEU A 49 -6.06 9.73 -10.46
N PHE A 50 -5.73 8.51 -10.88
CA PHE A 50 -5.80 7.32 -10.05
C PHE A 50 -4.38 6.83 -9.73
N HIS A 51 -4.15 6.41 -8.49
CA HIS A 51 -2.86 5.88 -8.05
C HIS A 51 -3.02 4.45 -7.54
N ASP A 52 -2.47 3.49 -8.28
CA ASP A 52 -2.37 2.09 -7.85
C ASP A 52 -1.08 1.91 -7.05
N LEU A 53 -1.21 1.87 -5.72
CA LEU A 53 -0.11 1.68 -4.79
C LEU A 53 0.29 0.21 -4.65
N GLY A 54 -0.66 -0.68 -4.79
CA GLY A 54 -0.47 -2.11 -4.57
C GLY A 54 -0.19 -2.50 -3.10
N SER A 55 0.68 -1.78 -2.39
CA SER A 55 1.14 -2.12 -1.02
C SER A 55 0.17 -1.74 0.09
N GLY A 56 -0.45 -0.56 0.03
CA GLY A 56 -1.45 -0.11 1.00
C GLY A 56 -0.89 0.34 2.35
N LEU A 57 0.16 1.15 2.35
CA LEU A 57 0.74 1.71 3.55
C LEU A 57 -0.16 2.83 4.11
N VAL A 58 -0.91 2.54 5.19
CA VAL A 58 -1.86 3.46 5.85
C VAL A 58 -1.47 3.84 7.27
N ILE A 59 -0.40 3.25 7.80
CA ILE A 59 0.04 3.46 9.17
C ILE A 59 0.47 4.90 9.42
N ASP A 60 0.35 5.37 10.67
CA ASP A 60 0.86 6.67 11.07
C ASP A 60 2.40 6.69 10.98
N LYS A 61 2.96 7.71 10.31
CA LYS A 61 4.42 7.89 10.19
C LYS A 61 5.12 7.89 11.56
N LYS A 62 4.47 8.45 12.59
CA LYS A 62 5.00 8.44 13.97
C LYS A 62 5.15 7.03 14.53
N PHE A 63 4.27 6.10 14.15
CA PHE A 63 4.42 4.70 14.57
C PHE A 63 5.71 4.09 14.01
N LEU A 64 6.03 4.36 12.74
CA LEU A 64 7.27 3.89 12.13
C LEU A 64 8.50 4.49 12.80
N GLU A 65 8.48 5.80 13.09
CA GLU A 65 9.57 6.52 13.78
C GLU A 65 9.81 5.96 15.18
N ILE A 66 8.76 5.83 16.01
CA ILE A 66 8.85 5.32 17.39
C ILE A 66 9.39 3.88 17.43
N ASN A 67 9.07 3.06 16.45
CA ASN A 67 9.51 1.67 16.38
C ASN A 67 10.79 1.48 15.54
N ASN A 68 11.45 2.57 15.09
CA ASN A 68 12.66 2.57 14.25
C ASN A 68 12.53 1.72 12.98
N ILE A 69 11.36 1.77 12.33
CA ILE A 69 11.07 1.03 11.11
C ILE A 69 11.40 1.90 9.90
N SER A 70 12.47 1.57 9.18
CA SER A 70 12.94 2.33 8.01
C SER A 70 12.80 1.57 6.68
N ILE A 71 12.36 0.32 6.70
CA ILE A 71 12.26 -0.52 5.49
C ILE A 71 11.21 -0.03 4.49
N PHE A 72 10.24 0.77 4.93
CA PHE A 72 9.19 1.36 4.08
C PHE A 72 9.50 2.78 3.63
N LYS A 73 10.76 3.20 3.66
CA LYS A 73 11.17 4.58 3.37
C LYS A 73 10.73 5.08 1.99
N ASP A 74 10.74 4.18 1.01
CA ASP A 74 10.42 4.49 -0.39
C ASP A 74 8.98 4.08 -0.77
N GLU A 75 8.21 3.54 0.20
CA GLU A 75 6.81 3.17 -0.03
C GLU A 75 5.89 4.38 0.13
N PRO A 76 5.03 4.66 -0.85
CA PRO A 76 4.09 5.77 -0.76
C PRO A 76 2.95 5.45 0.20
N PHE A 77 2.59 6.44 1.02
CA PHE A 77 1.43 6.36 1.90
C PHE A 77 0.13 6.64 1.13
N VAL A 78 -0.93 5.94 1.50
CA VAL A 78 -2.27 6.17 0.94
C VAL A 78 -2.72 7.61 1.17
N GLN A 79 -2.52 8.13 2.41
CA GLN A 79 -2.90 9.48 2.80
C GLN A 79 -2.12 10.55 2.02
N ASP A 80 -0.82 10.35 1.82
CA ASP A 80 0.01 11.29 1.06
C ASP A 80 -0.49 11.37 -0.40
N SER A 81 -0.71 10.22 -1.04
CA SER A 81 -1.18 10.18 -2.42
C SER A 81 -2.51 10.90 -2.63
N LEU A 82 -3.43 10.83 -1.66
CA LEU A 82 -4.69 11.57 -1.69
C LEU A 82 -4.47 13.06 -1.48
N SER A 83 -3.63 13.45 -0.51
CA SER A 83 -3.32 14.87 -0.24
C SER A 83 -2.55 15.53 -1.37
N ASP A 84 -1.73 14.77 -2.09
CA ASP A 84 -0.96 15.23 -3.25
C ASP A 84 -1.82 15.34 -4.53
N GLY A 85 -3.09 14.94 -4.45
CA GLY A 85 -4.10 15.22 -5.46
C GLY A 85 -4.58 14.03 -6.29
N ALA A 86 -4.29 12.79 -5.92
CA ALA A 86 -4.97 11.64 -6.51
C ALA A 86 -6.47 11.66 -6.18
N ASN A 87 -7.34 11.39 -7.16
CA ASN A 87 -8.77 11.25 -6.93
C ASN A 87 -9.11 9.91 -6.27
N LEU A 88 -8.46 8.84 -6.70
CA LEU A 88 -8.59 7.52 -6.11
C LEU A 88 -7.22 6.88 -5.92
N VAL A 89 -7.10 6.14 -4.83
CA VAL A 89 -5.97 5.29 -4.50
C VAL A 89 -6.45 3.85 -4.40
N MET A 90 -5.71 2.92 -4.98
CA MET A 90 -6.01 1.49 -4.97
C MET A 90 -4.87 0.72 -4.33
N PHE A 91 -5.19 -0.27 -3.50
CA PHE A 91 -4.19 -1.09 -2.82
C PHE A 91 -4.75 -2.43 -2.34
N SER A 92 -3.86 -3.34 -1.95
CA SER A 92 -4.21 -4.67 -1.45
C SER A 92 -4.38 -4.67 0.07
N GLY A 93 -5.39 -5.38 0.58
CA GLY A 93 -5.63 -5.52 2.01
C GLY A 93 -4.67 -6.48 2.71
N ASP A 94 -4.10 -7.44 2.00
CA ASP A 94 -3.21 -8.49 2.53
C ASP A 94 -1.71 -8.20 2.43
N LYS A 95 -1.35 -6.97 2.05
CA LYS A 95 0.04 -6.50 2.04
C LYS A 95 0.31 -5.60 3.26
N LEU A 96 0.83 -4.38 3.06
CA LEU A 96 1.19 -3.47 4.15
C LEU A 96 -0.02 -2.95 4.96
N PHE A 97 -1.23 -3.06 4.42
CA PHE A 97 -2.43 -2.83 5.20
C PHE A 97 -2.61 -3.86 6.34
N GLY A 98 -2.05 -5.07 6.17
CA GLY A 98 -1.94 -6.08 7.22
C GLY A 98 -3.23 -6.83 7.55
N SER A 99 -4.16 -6.94 6.61
CA SER A 99 -5.45 -7.64 6.76
C SER A 99 -5.55 -8.84 5.82
N VAL A 100 -6.75 -9.15 5.35
CA VAL A 100 -7.05 -10.26 4.44
C VAL A 100 -7.01 -9.84 2.99
N GLN A 101 -6.85 -10.80 2.09
CA GLN A 101 -6.83 -10.56 0.65
C GLN A 101 -8.11 -9.87 0.17
N SER A 102 -7.94 -8.67 -0.35
CA SER A 102 -9.00 -7.81 -0.86
C SER A 102 -8.42 -6.67 -1.68
N GLY A 103 -9.20 -6.13 -2.62
CA GLY A 103 -8.91 -4.86 -3.26
C GLY A 103 -9.55 -3.72 -2.48
N MET A 104 -8.76 -2.72 -2.13
CA MET A 104 -9.19 -1.52 -1.42
C MET A 104 -9.16 -0.33 -2.37
N ILE A 105 -10.19 0.51 -2.33
CA ILE A 105 -10.27 1.77 -3.07
C ILE A 105 -10.65 2.86 -2.08
N ALA A 106 -9.87 3.94 -2.06
CA ALA A 106 -10.12 5.12 -1.22
C ALA A 106 -9.95 6.40 -2.04
N GLY A 107 -10.72 7.45 -1.72
CA GLY A 107 -10.62 8.74 -2.37
C GLY A 107 -11.95 9.46 -2.45
N ASP A 108 -12.19 10.18 -3.55
CA ASP A 108 -13.37 11.03 -3.76
C ASP A 108 -14.67 10.24 -3.56
N ASP A 109 -15.52 10.74 -2.67
CA ASP A 109 -16.79 10.09 -2.30
C ASP A 109 -17.71 9.84 -3.50
N ASP A 110 -17.80 10.79 -4.42
CA ASP A 110 -18.65 10.68 -5.62
C ASP A 110 -18.17 9.54 -6.52
N LEU A 111 -16.85 9.44 -6.75
CA LEU A 111 -16.26 8.37 -7.56
C LEU A 111 -16.40 7.01 -6.89
N VAL A 112 -16.17 6.93 -5.57
CA VAL A 112 -16.36 5.69 -4.82
C VAL A 112 -17.82 5.25 -4.86
N ASN A 113 -18.77 6.17 -4.74
CA ASN A 113 -20.21 5.87 -4.84
C ASN A 113 -20.60 5.43 -6.25
N GLU A 114 -20.04 6.04 -7.29
CA GLU A 114 -20.28 5.63 -8.68
C GLU A 114 -19.80 4.19 -8.91
N ILE A 115 -18.58 3.85 -8.45
CA ILE A 115 -18.05 2.48 -8.50
C ILE A 115 -18.97 1.49 -7.77
N LYS A 116 -19.43 1.82 -6.56
CA LYS A 116 -20.32 0.96 -5.76
C LYS A 116 -21.66 0.70 -6.43
N ASN A 117 -22.16 1.68 -7.18
CA ASN A 117 -23.44 1.58 -7.89
C ASN A 117 -23.32 0.96 -9.27
N TYR A 118 -22.11 0.76 -9.78
CA TYR A 118 -21.89 0.14 -11.07
C TYR A 118 -22.26 -1.34 -11.03
N SER A 119 -22.96 -1.82 -12.05
CA SER A 119 -23.54 -3.19 -12.07
C SER A 119 -22.49 -4.30 -11.88
N LEU A 120 -21.27 -4.13 -12.42
CA LEU A 120 -20.19 -5.10 -12.26
C LEU A 120 -19.61 -5.15 -10.84
N PHE A 121 -19.83 -4.11 -10.01
CA PHE A 121 -19.33 -4.13 -8.63
C PHE A 121 -19.85 -5.34 -7.84
N ARG A 122 -21.08 -5.79 -8.15
CA ARG A 122 -21.66 -6.98 -7.53
C ARG A 122 -20.83 -8.26 -7.73
N THR A 123 -20.12 -8.36 -8.86
CA THR A 123 -19.27 -9.54 -9.17
C THR A 123 -17.99 -9.56 -8.35
N TYR A 124 -17.55 -8.41 -7.85
CA TYR A 124 -16.34 -8.24 -7.01
C TYR A 124 -16.66 -8.17 -5.52
N ARG A 125 -17.90 -8.40 -5.13
CA ARG A 125 -18.30 -8.29 -3.73
C ARG A 125 -17.56 -9.29 -2.85
N CYS A 126 -16.87 -8.76 -1.83
CA CYS A 126 -16.22 -9.55 -0.80
C CYS A 126 -17.22 -10.38 0.02
N SER A 127 -16.73 -11.50 0.58
CA SER A 127 -17.52 -12.28 1.51
C SER A 127 -17.79 -11.52 2.82
N PRO A 128 -18.85 -11.84 3.57
CA PRO A 128 -19.09 -11.23 4.88
C PRO A 128 -17.90 -11.42 5.86
N ILE A 129 -17.20 -12.56 5.80
CA ILE A 129 -16.03 -12.84 6.64
C ILE A 129 -14.90 -11.88 6.28
N THR A 130 -14.61 -11.70 4.97
CA THR A 130 -13.60 -10.74 4.50
C THR A 130 -13.91 -9.32 4.99
N LEU A 131 -15.18 -8.89 4.91
CA LEU A 131 -15.61 -7.57 5.38
C LEU A 131 -15.45 -7.41 6.89
N PHE A 132 -15.74 -8.45 7.66
CA PHE A 132 -15.56 -8.44 9.11
C PHE A 132 -14.07 -8.29 9.48
N GLU A 133 -13.18 -9.06 8.88
CA GLU A 133 -11.72 -8.97 9.13
C GLU A 133 -11.14 -7.61 8.73
N LEU A 134 -11.61 -7.05 7.60
CA LEU A 134 -11.24 -5.70 7.20
C LEU A 134 -11.69 -4.66 8.20
N GLN A 135 -12.93 -4.76 8.70
CA GLN A 135 -13.48 -3.87 9.72
C GLN A 135 -12.66 -3.93 11.00
N GLU A 136 -12.32 -5.12 11.50
CA GLU A 136 -11.49 -5.30 12.69
C GLU A 136 -10.11 -4.63 12.51
N THR A 137 -9.50 -4.78 11.34
CA THR A 137 -8.21 -4.15 11.05
C THR A 137 -8.32 -2.62 11.01
N VAL A 138 -9.37 -2.07 10.36
CA VAL A 138 -9.63 -0.62 10.32
C VAL A 138 -9.84 -0.06 11.72
N LEU A 139 -10.61 -0.76 12.56
CA LEU A 139 -10.84 -0.34 13.96
C LEU A 139 -9.55 -0.28 14.76
N LYS A 140 -8.61 -1.21 14.55
CA LYS A 140 -7.29 -1.16 15.20
C LYS A 140 -6.49 0.07 14.77
N TYR A 141 -6.49 0.45 13.49
CA TYR A 141 -5.87 1.69 13.03
C TYR A 141 -6.51 2.94 13.66
N ILE A 142 -7.85 3.01 13.70
CA ILE A 142 -8.59 4.13 14.30
C ILE A 142 -8.28 4.26 15.79
N ASN A 143 -8.18 3.14 16.50
CA ASN A 143 -7.93 3.09 17.95
C ASN A 143 -6.45 3.16 18.32
N LYS A 144 -5.53 3.34 17.36
CA LYS A 144 -4.08 3.35 17.58
C LYS A 144 -3.56 2.05 18.22
N GLN A 145 -4.11 0.93 17.79
CA GLN A 145 -3.78 -0.42 18.25
C GLN A 145 -3.02 -1.20 17.16
N GLU A 146 -2.16 -0.54 16.40
CA GLU A 146 -1.46 -1.09 15.24
C GLU A 146 -0.65 -2.35 15.61
N LYS A 147 -0.09 -2.42 16.83
CA LYS A 147 0.64 -3.61 17.32
C LYS A 147 -0.24 -4.85 17.49
N GLU A 148 -1.55 -4.71 17.52
CA GLU A 148 -2.48 -5.84 17.53
C GLU A 148 -2.78 -6.39 16.13
N ILE A 149 -2.37 -5.68 15.07
CA ILE A 149 -2.41 -6.19 13.70
C ILE A 149 -1.23 -7.15 13.53
N PRO A 150 -1.47 -8.42 13.12
CA PRO A 150 -0.41 -9.45 13.06
C PRO A 150 0.83 -9.03 12.27
N PHE A 151 0.64 -8.37 11.14
CA PHE A 151 1.73 -7.86 10.31
C PHE A 151 2.62 -6.87 11.10
N TRP A 152 2.03 -5.85 11.73
CA TRP A 152 2.78 -4.85 12.49
C TRP A 152 3.37 -5.41 13.79
N ASN A 153 2.70 -6.37 14.41
CA ASN A 153 3.26 -7.10 15.54
C ASN A 153 4.56 -7.81 15.16
N LEU A 154 4.59 -8.50 14.02
CA LEU A 154 5.79 -9.21 13.55
C LEU A 154 6.95 -8.26 13.24
N ILE A 155 6.68 -7.15 12.56
CA ILE A 155 7.72 -6.17 12.16
C ILE A 155 8.29 -5.41 13.34
N THR A 156 7.49 -5.19 14.38
CA THR A 156 7.94 -4.49 15.59
C THR A 156 8.67 -5.39 16.60
N GLN A 157 8.87 -6.69 16.32
CA GLN A 157 9.59 -7.58 17.20
C GLN A 157 11.06 -7.17 17.32
N PRO A 158 11.62 -7.12 18.54
CA PRO A 158 13.05 -6.88 18.74
C PRO A 158 13.89 -7.95 18.04
N TYR A 159 15.01 -7.54 17.39
CA TYR A 159 15.92 -8.48 16.76
C TYR A 159 16.40 -9.59 17.70
N SER A 160 16.66 -9.26 18.98
CA SER A 160 17.05 -10.24 20.00
C SER A 160 16.02 -11.35 20.20
N SER A 161 14.72 -11.02 20.15
CA SER A 161 13.63 -12.00 20.24
C SER A 161 13.60 -12.93 19.03
N LEU A 162 13.83 -12.39 17.83
CA LEU A 162 13.91 -13.20 16.62
C LEU A 162 15.14 -14.14 16.64
N GLU A 163 16.29 -13.62 17.07
CA GLU A 163 17.52 -14.40 17.19
C GLU A 163 17.33 -15.56 18.21
N GLU A 164 16.70 -15.30 19.35
CA GLU A 164 16.41 -16.33 20.34
C GLU A 164 15.48 -17.42 19.80
N ARG A 165 14.42 -17.02 19.09
CA ARG A 165 13.52 -17.97 18.42
C ARG A 165 14.26 -18.83 17.40
N CYS A 166 15.12 -18.25 16.58
CA CYS A 166 15.95 -18.98 15.63
C CYS A 166 16.87 -19.98 16.33
N LYS A 167 17.53 -19.58 17.44
CA LYS A 167 18.38 -20.47 18.24
C LYS A 167 17.59 -21.65 18.83
N ASN A 168 16.36 -21.40 19.28
CA ASN A 168 15.51 -22.45 19.84
C ASN A 168 15.03 -23.43 18.76
N ILE A 169 14.67 -22.92 17.57
CA ILE A 169 14.33 -23.76 16.41
C ILE A 169 15.53 -24.60 15.98
N ALA A 170 16.72 -24.00 15.84
CA ALA A 170 17.94 -24.71 15.43
C ALA A 170 18.31 -25.85 16.41
N LYS A 171 18.02 -25.69 17.71
CA LYS A 171 18.24 -26.76 18.71
C LYS A 171 17.21 -27.89 18.61
N SER A 172 16.02 -27.63 18.10
CA SER A 172 14.93 -28.60 18.03
C SER A 172 14.94 -29.48 16.78
N ILE A 173 15.72 -29.10 15.76
CA ILE A 173 15.82 -29.83 14.50
C ILE A 173 16.96 -30.87 14.55
N SER A 174 16.77 -32.00 13.87
CA SER A 174 17.69 -33.15 13.87
C SER A 174 18.85 -33.04 12.85
N PHE A 175 18.90 -31.97 12.06
CA PHE A 175 19.94 -31.74 11.08
C PHE A 175 20.76 -30.46 11.41
N SER A 176 21.96 -30.34 10.84
CA SER A 176 22.78 -29.15 11.04
C SER A 176 22.15 -27.94 10.37
N ALA A 177 21.99 -26.83 11.10
CA ALA A 177 21.50 -25.55 10.62
C ALA A 177 22.37 -24.41 11.11
N SER A 178 22.61 -23.42 10.22
CA SER A 178 23.25 -22.14 10.57
C SER A 178 22.18 -21.05 10.65
N ILE A 179 22.41 -20.06 11.51
CA ILE A 179 21.57 -18.87 11.62
C ILE A 179 22.31 -17.72 10.98
N GLU A 180 21.72 -17.10 9.99
CA GLU A 180 22.32 -15.98 9.27
C GLU A 180 21.41 -14.74 9.40
N LYS A 181 22.03 -13.55 9.40
CA LYS A 181 21.30 -12.30 9.22
C LYS A 181 20.82 -12.20 7.79
N GLY A 182 19.52 -11.99 7.61
CA GLY A 182 18.92 -11.69 6.34
C GLY A 182 18.21 -10.34 6.38
N GLU A 183 18.09 -9.69 5.23
CA GLU A 183 17.21 -8.55 5.02
C GLU A 183 15.97 -9.06 4.26
N SER A 184 14.78 -8.68 4.74
CA SER A 184 13.56 -8.97 4.00
C SER A 184 13.46 -8.00 2.83
N VAL A 185 13.21 -8.54 1.65
CA VAL A 185 12.76 -7.74 0.49
C VAL A 185 11.25 -7.76 0.53
N ILE A 186 10.65 -6.58 0.54
CA ILE A 186 9.20 -6.41 0.54
C ILE A 186 8.66 -6.50 -0.88
#